data_3bc9c8f591c1d8ac4c07fb230979726d
#
_entry.id   3bc9c8f591c1d8ac4c07fb230979726d
#
_cell.length_a   1.000
_cell.length_b   1.000
_cell.length_c   1.000
_cell.angle_alpha   90.00
_cell.angle_beta   90.00
_cell.angle_gamma   90.00
#
_symmetry.space_group_name_H-M   'P 1'
#
loop_
_entity.id
_entity.type
_entity.pdbx_description
1 polymer ?
#
loop_
_entity_poly.entity_id
_entity_poly.type
_entity_poly.pdbx_seq_one_letter_code
_entity_poly.pdbx_strand_id
1 'polypeptide(L)'
;MSDAKLTAEELERLLSAEFPRMFDREKGVSILKVWHRGCLVRQGFHPRALRPGGTISGVAMMGLTDLAMYIAVLASIGWVPLAVTTNLNINFLNKPPPRALEAECRLIKLGKRLAVGEIAIRSEGERELVAHATSTYAMPLRSAT
;
A
#
# COMPACT_ATOMS: atom_id res chain seq x y z
N MET A 1 2.41 -2.41 18.95
CA MET A 1 1.17 -1.90 19.51
C MET A 1 0.58 -0.86 18.57
N SER A 2 -0.69 -0.93 18.34
CA SER A 2 -1.32 -0.09 17.33
C SER A 2 -1.98 1.12 17.95
N ASP A 3 -1.54 2.32 17.54
CA ASP A 3 -2.22 3.57 17.83
C ASP A 3 -2.88 4.12 16.56
N ALA A 4 -3.20 3.22 15.62
CA ALA A 4 -3.85 3.59 14.37
C ALA A 4 -5.23 4.18 14.65
N LYS A 5 -5.60 5.21 13.87
CA LYS A 5 -6.92 5.85 14.01
C LYS A 5 -8.02 5.06 13.33
N LEU A 6 -7.67 4.20 12.38
CA LEU A 6 -8.62 3.31 11.69
C LEU A 6 -8.10 1.89 11.77
N THR A 7 -9.01 0.94 11.94
CA THR A 7 -8.66 -0.47 11.93
C THR A 7 -8.58 -0.99 10.49
N ALA A 8 -7.99 -2.18 10.32
CA ALA A 8 -7.94 -2.82 9.01
C ALA A 8 -9.35 -3.03 8.46
N GLU A 9 -10.30 -3.46 9.29
CA GLU A 9 -11.68 -3.70 8.88
C GLU A 9 -12.38 -2.42 8.45
N GLU A 10 -12.18 -1.34 9.20
CA GLU A 10 -12.75 -0.04 8.84
C GLU A 10 -12.20 0.46 7.51
N LEU A 11 -10.89 0.32 7.31
CA LEU A 11 -10.24 0.74 6.06
C LEU A 11 -10.73 -0.09 4.87
N GLU A 12 -10.83 -1.41 5.04
CA GLU A 12 -11.34 -2.27 3.96
C GLU A 12 -12.76 -1.88 3.57
N ARG A 13 -13.60 -1.59 4.55
CA ARG A 13 -14.98 -1.16 4.29
C ARG A 13 -15.02 0.18 3.56
N LEU A 14 -14.26 1.16 4.04
CA LEU A 14 -14.24 2.51 3.45
C LEU A 14 -13.66 2.49 2.03
N LEU A 15 -12.55 1.79 1.84
CA LEU A 15 -11.91 1.74 0.53
C LEU A 15 -12.74 0.94 -0.48
N SER A 16 -13.40 -0.12 -0.05
CA SER A 16 -14.28 -0.90 -0.93
C SER A 16 -15.47 -0.07 -1.40
N ALA A 17 -15.99 0.81 -0.55
CA ALA A 17 -17.12 1.66 -0.88
C ALA A 17 -16.72 2.87 -1.71
N GLU A 18 -15.62 3.54 -1.33
CA GLU A 18 -15.24 4.83 -1.93
C GLU A 18 -14.22 4.69 -3.07
N PHE A 19 -13.47 3.60 -3.09
CA PHE A 19 -12.39 3.42 -4.07
C PHE A 19 -12.35 1.99 -4.61
N PRO A 20 -13.48 1.47 -5.16
CA PRO A 20 -13.59 0.06 -5.52
C PRO A 20 -12.65 -0.38 -6.65
N ARG A 21 -12.19 0.56 -7.48
CA ARG A 21 -11.25 0.21 -8.55
C ARG A 21 -9.85 -0.09 -8.03
N MET A 22 -9.45 0.57 -6.96
CA MET A 22 -8.12 0.40 -6.41
C MET A 22 -8.09 -0.65 -5.33
N PHE A 23 -9.14 -0.70 -4.50
CA PHE A 23 -9.27 -1.69 -3.45
C PHE A 23 -10.41 -2.64 -3.80
N ASP A 24 -10.07 -3.76 -4.41
CA ASP A 24 -11.04 -4.74 -4.87
C ASP A 24 -10.76 -6.09 -4.21
N ARG A 25 -11.65 -6.47 -3.30
CA ARG A 25 -11.54 -7.76 -2.58
C ARG A 25 -11.64 -8.95 -3.53
N GLU A 26 -12.42 -8.82 -4.60
CA GLU A 26 -12.54 -9.89 -5.60
C GLU A 26 -11.22 -10.09 -6.34
N LYS A 27 -10.41 -9.06 -6.46
CA LYS A 27 -9.07 -9.15 -7.05
C LYS A 27 -8.03 -9.58 -6.02
N GLY A 28 -8.47 -9.87 -4.78
CA GLY A 28 -7.60 -10.45 -3.77
C GLY A 28 -6.80 -9.47 -2.93
N VAL A 29 -7.18 -8.19 -2.92
CA VAL A 29 -6.52 -7.22 -2.05
C VAL A 29 -7.09 -7.33 -0.64
N SER A 30 -6.22 -7.43 0.36
CA SER A 30 -6.62 -7.45 1.76
C SER A 30 -5.59 -6.72 2.61
N ILE A 31 -6.09 -6.09 3.68
CA ILE A 31 -5.22 -5.42 4.65
C ILE A 31 -5.00 -6.41 5.79
N LEU A 32 -3.77 -6.91 5.90
CA LEU A 32 -3.44 -7.88 6.92
C LEU A 32 -3.26 -7.23 8.29
N LYS A 33 -2.72 -6.01 8.31
CA LYS A 33 -2.37 -5.37 9.57
C LYS A 33 -2.18 -3.88 9.35
N VAL A 34 -2.58 -3.07 10.33
CA VAL A 34 -2.26 -1.64 10.37
C VAL A 34 -1.76 -1.26 11.76
N TRP A 35 -0.94 -0.23 11.82
CA TRP A 35 -0.46 0.36 13.05
C TRP A 35 -0.21 1.84 12.79
N HIS A 36 0.05 2.60 13.83
CA HIS A 36 0.40 3.99 13.62
C HIS A 36 1.71 4.06 12.83
N ARG A 37 1.67 4.70 11.67
CA ARG A 37 2.77 4.90 10.74
C ARG A 37 3.15 3.62 9.96
N GLY A 38 2.21 2.70 9.78
CA GLY A 38 2.52 1.54 8.95
C GLY A 38 1.35 0.64 8.62
N CYS A 39 1.61 -0.28 7.68
CA CYS A 39 0.63 -1.30 7.30
C CYS A 39 1.31 -2.48 6.61
N LEU A 40 0.57 -3.58 6.54
CA LEU A 40 0.92 -4.75 5.76
C LEU A 40 -0.29 -5.10 4.89
N VAL A 41 -0.10 -5.08 3.56
CA VAL A 41 -1.17 -5.30 2.58
C VAL A 41 -0.82 -6.50 1.73
N ARG A 42 -1.80 -7.36 1.47
CA ARG A 42 -1.64 -8.54 0.64
C ARG A 42 -2.39 -8.36 -0.66
N GLN A 43 -1.72 -8.66 -1.77
CA GLN A 43 -2.32 -8.68 -3.10
C GLN A 43 -2.30 -10.12 -3.59
N GLY A 44 -3.48 -10.74 -3.72
CA GLY A 44 -3.58 -12.08 -4.28
C GLY A 44 -3.15 -12.10 -5.74
N PHE A 45 -2.69 -13.26 -6.22
CA PHE A 45 -2.28 -13.40 -7.60
C PHE A 45 -3.47 -13.30 -8.56
N HIS A 46 -3.27 -12.58 -9.65
CA HIS A 46 -4.23 -12.51 -10.75
C HIS A 46 -3.50 -12.57 -12.08
N PRO A 47 -3.98 -13.38 -13.07
CA PRO A 47 -3.30 -13.52 -14.35
C PRO A 47 -3.06 -12.20 -15.10
N ARG A 48 -3.91 -11.19 -14.88
CA ARG A 48 -3.74 -9.86 -15.48
C ARG A 48 -2.49 -9.14 -15.02
N ALA A 49 -1.91 -9.56 -13.89
CA ALA A 49 -0.69 -8.95 -13.37
C ALA A 49 0.57 -9.48 -14.07
N LEU A 50 0.45 -10.53 -14.89
CA LEU A 50 1.60 -11.14 -15.54
C LEU A 50 2.07 -10.34 -16.74
N ARG A 51 3.38 -10.35 -16.92
CA ARG A 51 4.04 -9.86 -18.12
C ARG A 51 4.54 -11.05 -18.94
N PRO A 52 4.96 -10.83 -20.21
CA PRO A 52 5.62 -11.87 -20.97
C PRO A 52 6.79 -12.47 -20.18
N GLY A 53 6.86 -13.81 -20.14
CA GLY A 53 7.82 -14.51 -19.31
C GLY A 53 7.24 -15.09 -18.03
N GLY A 54 5.98 -14.78 -17.72
CA GLY A 54 5.25 -15.39 -16.61
C GLY A 54 5.56 -14.84 -15.23
N THR A 55 6.14 -13.65 -15.14
CA THR A 55 6.39 -12.99 -13.85
C THR A 55 5.43 -11.80 -13.66
N ILE A 56 5.24 -11.39 -12.42
CA ILE A 56 4.35 -10.26 -12.11
C ILE A 56 4.98 -8.97 -12.60
N SER A 57 4.16 -8.11 -13.22
CA SER A 57 4.63 -6.89 -13.87
C SER A 57 5.03 -5.81 -12.87
N GLY A 58 5.92 -4.91 -13.32
CA GLY A 58 6.28 -3.73 -12.54
C GLY A 58 5.08 -2.83 -12.27
N VAL A 59 4.15 -2.75 -13.22
CA VAL A 59 2.93 -1.93 -13.05
C VAL A 59 2.11 -2.46 -11.87
N ALA A 60 1.96 -3.78 -11.74
CA ALA A 60 1.24 -4.37 -10.63
C ALA A 60 1.93 -4.07 -9.30
N MET A 61 3.26 -4.15 -9.26
CA MET A 61 4.01 -3.83 -8.04
C MET A 61 3.94 -2.35 -7.68
N MET A 62 3.95 -1.47 -8.67
CA MET A 62 3.78 -0.03 -8.44
C MET A 62 2.40 0.29 -7.86
N GLY A 63 1.36 -0.36 -8.39
CA GLY A 63 0.00 -0.19 -7.87
C GLY A 63 -0.12 -0.62 -6.42
N LEU A 64 0.45 -1.77 -6.08
CA LEU A 64 0.45 -2.27 -4.70
C LEU A 64 1.25 -1.33 -3.77
N THR A 65 2.39 -0.84 -4.25
CA THR A 65 3.22 0.11 -3.50
C THR A 65 2.43 1.38 -3.16
N ASP A 66 1.76 1.94 -4.15
CA ASP A 66 0.98 3.17 -3.95
C ASP A 66 -0.19 2.93 -3.00
N LEU A 67 -0.87 1.81 -3.14
CA LEU A 67 -1.98 1.45 -2.26
C LEU A 67 -1.50 1.28 -0.81
N ALA A 68 -0.38 0.59 -0.60
CA ALA A 68 0.16 0.40 0.75
C ALA A 68 0.51 1.74 1.41
N MET A 69 1.10 2.67 0.65
CA MET A 69 1.40 4.00 1.17
C MET A 69 0.12 4.74 1.56
N TYR A 70 -0.90 4.70 0.71
CA TYR A 70 -2.18 5.33 0.98
C TYR A 70 -2.81 4.77 2.26
N ILE A 71 -2.82 3.45 2.40
CA ILE A 71 -3.38 2.78 3.58
C ILE A 71 -2.62 3.18 4.85
N ALA A 72 -1.29 3.22 4.80
CA ALA A 72 -0.48 3.62 5.96
C ALA A 72 -0.80 5.06 6.39
N VAL A 73 -0.98 5.96 5.43
CA VAL A 73 -1.37 7.35 5.72
C VAL A 73 -2.74 7.40 6.38
N LEU A 74 -3.73 6.74 5.79
CA LEU A 74 -5.10 6.75 6.32
C LEU A 74 -5.19 6.10 7.70
N ALA A 75 -4.47 5.00 7.91
CA ALA A 75 -4.44 4.35 9.22
C ALA A 75 -3.90 5.29 10.29
N SER A 76 -2.94 6.14 9.92
CA SER A 76 -2.23 7.00 10.87
C SER A 76 -2.99 8.27 11.22
N ILE A 77 -3.64 8.89 10.23
CA ILE A 77 -4.27 10.21 10.42
C ILE A 77 -5.80 10.19 10.36
N GLY A 78 -6.40 9.06 9.99
CA GLY A 78 -7.84 8.94 9.84
C GLY A 78 -8.27 9.06 8.38
N TRP A 79 -9.59 9.11 8.16
CA TRP A 79 -10.14 9.11 6.82
C TRP A 79 -9.92 10.46 6.13
N VAL A 80 -8.88 10.52 5.30
CA VAL A 80 -8.52 11.69 4.50
C VAL A 80 -8.35 11.23 3.04
N PRO A 81 -9.49 10.94 2.35
CA PRO A 81 -9.42 10.30 1.03
C PRO A 81 -8.76 11.15 -0.05
N LEU A 82 -8.65 12.46 0.15
CA LEU A 82 -8.02 13.35 -0.83
C LEU A 82 -6.50 13.41 -0.71
N ALA A 83 -5.90 12.65 0.21
CA ALA A 83 -4.45 12.50 0.23
C ALA A 83 -3.98 11.89 -1.09
N VAL A 84 -2.92 12.43 -1.67
CA VAL A 84 -2.47 12.03 -3.01
C VAL A 84 -0.96 11.82 -3.07
N THR A 85 -0.55 10.95 -3.97
CA THR A 85 0.85 10.69 -4.26
C THR A 85 1.49 11.90 -4.94
N THR A 86 2.62 12.36 -4.42
CA THR A 86 3.42 13.39 -5.09
C THR A 86 4.71 12.82 -5.65
N ASN A 87 5.17 11.72 -5.10
CA ASN A 87 6.39 11.06 -5.56
C ASN A 87 6.33 9.58 -5.27
N LEU A 88 6.81 8.79 -6.21
CA LEU A 88 6.97 7.35 -6.04
C LEU A 88 8.25 6.94 -6.76
N ASN A 89 9.18 6.38 -6.02
CA ASN A 89 10.43 5.88 -6.57
C ASN A 89 10.56 4.41 -6.18
N ILE A 90 10.60 3.53 -7.17
CA ILE A 90 10.63 2.09 -6.93
C ILE A 90 11.79 1.45 -7.67
N ASN A 91 12.45 0.52 -6.98
CA ASN A 91 13.49 -0.32 -7.56
C ASN A 91 12.99 -1.76 -7.58
N PHE A 92 13.02 -2.37 -8.77
CA PHE A 92 12.62 -3.76 -8.95
C PHE A 92 13.87 -4.61 -8.80
N LEU A 93 13.87 -5.47 -7.80
CA LEU A 93 15.07 -6.19 -7.39
C LEU A 93 15.07 -7.64 -7.87
N ASN A 94 13.90 -8.26 -7.95
CA ASN A 94 13.74 -9.64 -8.38
C ASN A 94 12.45 -9.79 -9.17
N LYS A 95 12.37 -10.80 -10.00
CA LYS A 95 11.18 -11.11 -10.79
C LYS A 95 10.25 -12.01 -9.96
N PRO A 96 9.11 -11.49 -9.48
CA PRO A 96 8.24 -12.32 -8.65
C PRO A 96 7.50 -13.36 -9.49
N PRO A 97 7.49 -14.63 -9.03
CA PRO A 97 6.69 -15.66 -9.70
C PRO A 97 5.19 -15.40 -9.49
N PRO A 98 4.32 -16.15 -10.20
CA PRO A 98 2.86 -15.94 -10.07
C PRO A 98 2.33 -16.46 -8.75
N ARG A 99 2.41 -15.63 -7.72
CA ARG A 99 1.87 -15.88 -6.39
C ARG A 99 1.53 -14.55 -5.74
N ALA A 100 0.90 -14.60 -4.57
CA ALA A 100 0.54 -13.39 -3.84
C ALA A 100 1.77 -12.57 -3.45
N LEU A 101 1.60 -11.26 -3.38
CA LEU A 101 2.62 -10.32 -2.91
C LEU A 101 2.17 -9.69 -1.60
N GLU A 102 3.13 -9.36 -0.77
CA GLU A 102 2.89 -8.60 0.45
C GLU A 102 3.71 -7.32 0.42
N ALA A 103 3.07 -6.21 0.75
CA ALA A 103 3.73 -4.91 0.81
C ALA A 103 3.67 -4.40 2.25
N GLU A 104 4.82 -4.15 2.81
CA GLU A 104 4.94 -3.56 4.13
C GLU A 104 5.36 -2.11 3.97
N CYS A 105 4.57 -1.20 4.50
CA CYS A 105 4.87 0.23 4.44
C CYS A 105 5.15 0.76 5.84
N ARG A 106 6.21 1.56 5.96
CA ARG A 106 6.50 2.31 7.18
C ARG A 106 6.68 3.78 6.82
N LEU A 107 5.96 4.65 7.53
CA LEU A 107 6.14 6.08 7.34
C LEU A 107 7.40 6.53 8.09
N ILE A 108 8.34 7.06 7.33
CA ILE A 108 9.60 7.61 7.87
C ILE A 108 9.33 8.97 8.48
N LYS A 109 8.45 9.74 7.85
CA LYS A 109 8.04 11.06 8.32
C LYS A 109 6.54 11.20 8.17
N LEU A 110 5.91 11.76 9.18
CA LEU A 110 4.49 12.07 9.15
C LEU A 110 4.31 13.51 9.65
N GLY A 111 4.27 14.45 8.72
CA GLY A 111 4.07 15.86 9.00
C GLY A 111 2.62 16.28 8.84
N LYS A 112 2.39 17.58 8.88
CA LYS A 112 1.03 18.11 8.74
C LYS A 112 0.50 18.01 7.31
N ARG A 113 1.38 18.13 6.32
CA ARG A 113 1.01 18.15 4.90
C ARG A 113 1.69 17.06 4.09
N LEU A 114 2.82 16.54 4.57
CA LEU A 114 3.58 15.55 3.83
C LEU A 114 3.86 14.34 4.69
N ALA A 115 3.72 13.18 4.08
CA ALA A 115 4.15 11.92 4.67
C ALA A 115 5.15 11.29 3.72
N VAL A 116 6.25 10.77 4.27
CA VAL A 116 7.27 10.06 3.50
C VAL A 116 7.35 8.65 4.05
N GLY A 117 7.27 7.66 3.17
CA GLY A 117 7.30 6.27 3.57
C GLY A 117 8.24 5.44 2.73
N GLU A 118 8.60 4.28 3.26
CA GLU A 118 9.28 3.25 2.49
C GLU A 118 8.40 2.01 2.45
N ILE A 119 8.44 1.32 1.32
CA ILE A 119 7.61 0.15 1.07
C ILE A 119 8.50 -1.00 0.60
N ALA A 120 8.40 -2.13 1.29
CA ALA A 120 9.11 -3.35 0.92
C ALA A 120 8.09 -4.35 0.39
N ILE A 121 8.34 -4.89 -0.80
CA ILE A 121 7.47 -5.89 -1.41
C ILE A 121 8.19 -7.22 -1.47
N ARG A 122 7.48 -8.27 -1.03
CA ARG A 122 7.95 -9.66 -1.04
C ARG A 122 6.88 -10.55 -1.64
N SER A 123 7.29 -11.64 -2.26
CA SER A 123 6.35 -12.74 -2.53
C SER A 123 5.94 -13.35 -1.21
N GLU A 124 4.67 -13.74 -1.09
CA GLU A 124 4.15 -14.35 0.13
C GLU A 124 5.02 -15.54 0.54
N GLY A 125 5.44 -15.55 1.80
CA GLY A 125 6.28 -16.61 2.35
C GLY A 125 7.78 -16.50 2.10
N GLU A 126 8.21 -15.49 1.32
CA GLU A 126 9.63 -15.30 1.00
C GLU A 126 10.22 -14.14 1.79
N ARG A 127 11.50 -14.23 2.10
CA ARG A 127 12.21 -13.15 2.80
C ARG A 127 12.81 -12.13 1.87
N GLU A 128 13.17 -12.57 0.66
CA GLU A 128 13.88 -11.71 -0.28
C GLU A 128 12.94 -10.68 -0.89
N LEU A 129 13.41 -9.45 -1.00
CA LEU A 129 12.62 -8.38 -1.58
C LEU A 129 12.51 -8.55 -3.08
N VAL A 130 11.31 -8.39 -3.62
CA VAL A 130 11.11 -8.29 -5.07
C VAL A 130 11.12 -6.84 -5.51
N ALA A 131 10.78 -5.90 -4.63
CA ALA A 131 10.86 -4.47 -4.91
C ALA A 131 11.02 -3.69 -3.61
N HIS A 132 11.59 -2.49 -3.73
CA HIS A 132 11.70 -1.55 -2.62
C HIS A 132 11.42 -0.15 -3.16
N ALA A 133 10.64 0.61 -2.42
CA ALA A 133 10.21 1.94 -2.86
C ALA A 133 10.26 2.95 -1.75
N THR A 134 10.34 4.22 -2.15
CA THR A 134 10.04 5.35 -1.28
C THR A 134 8.91 6.14 -1.94
N SER A 135 8.05 6.72 -1.13
CA SER A 135 6.91 7.48 -1.62
C SER A 135 6.65 8.68 -0.72
N THR A 136 6.16 9.75 -1.32
CA THR A 136 5.72 10.94 -0.60
C THR A 136 4.25 11.18 -0.94
N TYR A 137 3.44 11.42 0.09
CA TYR A 137 2.05 11.79 -0.05
C TYR A 137 1.84 13.20 0.45
N ALA A 138 1.00 13.95 -0.25
CA ALA A 138 0.51 15.23 0.21
C ALA A 138 -0.88 15.04 0.79
N MET A 139 -1.07 15.58 1.97
CA MET A 139 -2.35 15.52 2.68
C MET A 139 -2.96 16.92 2.67
N PRO A 140 -4.28 17.04 2.42
CA PRO A 140 -4.92 18.34 2.50
C PRO A 140 -4.85 18.85 3.93
N LEU A 141 -4.88 20.19 4.10
CA LEU A 141 -4.96 20.77 5.42
C LEU A 141 -6.23 20.28 6.11
N ARG A 142 -6.04 19.69 7.28
CA ARG A 142 -7.15 19.23 8.07
C ARG A 142 -7.67 20.37 8.92
N SER A 143 -8.99 20.43 9.04
CA SER A 143 -9.61 21.37 9.93
C SER A 143 -9.13 21.15 11.37
N ALA A 144 -9.00 22.22 12.13
CA ALA A 144 -8.59 22.15 13.53
C ALA A 144 -9.71 21.65 14.45
N THR A 145 -10.88 21.38 13.91
CA THR A 145 -12.01 20.85 14.69
C THR A 145 -11.95 19.37 14.87
#